data_24a29b9cca1fd554f16179ea114ccb66
#
_entry.id   24a29b9cca1fd554f16179ea114ccb66
#
_cell.length_a   1.000
_cell.length_b   1.000
_cell.length_c   1.000
_cell.angle_alpha   90.00
_cell.angle_beta   90.00
_cell.angle_gamma   90.00
#
_symmetry.space_group_name_H-M   'P 1'
#
loop_
_entity.id
_entity.type
_entity.pdbx_description
1 polymer ?
#
loop_
_entity_poly.entity_id
_entity_poly.type
_entity_poly.pdbx_seq_one_letter_code
_entity_poly.pdbx_strand_id
1 'polypeptide(L)'
;IYPDLFAPNNTFEEPTTALGSLGNAAQAIVGNYAKKYRLPTLQLNGKNIETPLEHTPLYVNEVQTYQEAVYEVILKKTQDEMDNGKVDYEDLDKFGFRMLQSPLEALTMVYPNEIIDKYVEEPQSSHSEELFSIVEQHIGKRGLYNVMNFVDDTRKPVPLKHSYSYKPEIVEKYGPIFREDVLEKYSSKIHSIIQSVKKSTGIVMIYTQYIDGGALPIALALEEIGFARYGTSSTTKSLFEKPRADPLDSKTMKPRRELENKTQFKQAKYVMITGDKAFSPQNTKDLKEVTRVENKNGELVKVVLISRAGSEGLDFKNIRQIHIVDPWYNTNRIEQIIGRGVRNLSHCMLPFEKR
;
A
#
# COMPACT_ATOMS: atom_id res chain seq x y z
N ILE A 1 -10.54 -11.27 -15.00
CA ILE A 1 -10.76 -12.70 -15.17
C ILE A 1 -9.43 -13.28 -15.56
N TYR A 2 -8.80 -14.01 -14.67
CA TYR A 2 -7.43 -14.49 -14.80
C TYR A 2 -7.40 -16.01 -14.67
N PRO A 3 -7.55 -16.74 -15.78
CA PRO A 3 -7.30 -18.19 -15.76
C PRO A 3 -5.84 -18.51 -15.41
N ASP A 4 -4.93 -17.56 -15.56
CA ASP A 4 -3.48 -17.79 -15.44
C ASP A 4 -2.93 -17.81 -14.02
N LEU A 5 -3.64 -17.23 -13.04
CA LEU A 5 -3.31 -17.45 -11.62
C LEU A 5 -3.41 -18.92 -11.21
N PHE A 6 -4.07 -19.74 -12.05
CA PHE A 6 -4.27 -21.17 -11.87
C PHE A 6 -3.74 -21.97 -13.06
N ALA A 7 -2.65 -21.52 -13.69
CA ALA A 7 -2.06 -22.22 -14.80
C ALA A 7 -1.75 -23.70 -14.44
N PRO A 8 -2.09 -24.65 -15.32
CA PRO A 8 -2.00 -26.09 -15.04
C PRO A 8 -0.57 -26.62 -14.85
N ASN A 9 0.43 -25.78 -14.93
CA ASN A 9 1.84 -26.14 -14.76
C ASN A 9 2.39 -25.93 -13.35
N ASN A 10 1.57 -25.45 -12.41
CA ASN A 10 1.94 -25.55 -11.01
C ASN A 10 1.83 -27.02 -10.63
N THR A 11 2.97 -27.68 -10.53
CA THR A 11 3.12 -29.05 -9.99
C THR A 11 2.70 -29.03 -8.53
N PHE A 12 1.40 -29.17 -8.28
CA PHE A 12 0.93 -29.61 -6.98
C PHE A 12 1.33 -31.07 -6.86
N GLU A 13 2.11 -31.43 -5.85
CA GLU A 13 2.31 -32.82 -5.47
C GLU A 13 0.93 -33.46 -5.27
N GLU A 14 0.71 -34.65 -5.79
CA GLU A 14 -0.56 -35.34 -5.71
C GLU A 14 -0.95 -35.52 -4.23
N PRO A 15 -2.04 -34.92 -3.78
CA PRO A 15 -2.46 -35.04 -2.40
C PRO A 15 -3.09 -36.40 -2.13
N THR A 16 -2.55 -37.11 -1.17
CA THR A 16 -3.00 -38.47 -0.77
C THR A 16 -4.17 -38.49 0.21
N THR A 17 -4.82 -37.37 0.48
CA THR A 17 -5.92 -37.24 1.46
C THR A 17 -7.23 -36.82 0.82
N ALA A 18 -8.36 -36.90 1.57
CA ALA A 18 -9.68 -36.48 1.10
C ALA A 18 -9.74 -35.01 0.63
N LEU A 19 -8.90 -34.10 1.19
CA LEU A 19 -8.68 -32.76 0.68
C LEU A 19 -8.05 -32.79 -0.73
N GLY A 20 -7.25 -33.80 -1.02
CA GLY A 20 -6.62 -34.00 -2.31
C GLY A 20 -7.59 -34.34 -3.44
N SER A 21 -8.64 -35.09 -3.16
CA SER A 21 -9.67 -35.39 -4.15
C SER A 21 -10.49 -34.16 -4.53
N LEU A 22 -10.72 -33.25 -3.58
CA LEU A 22 -11.34 -31.94 -3.83
C LEU A 22 -10.40 -31.03 -4.64
N GLY A 23 -9.08 -31.06 -4.35
CA GLY A 23 -8.08 -30.36 -5.13
C GLY A 23 -8.01 -30.83 -6.57
N ASN A 24 -8.05 -32.14 -6.80
CA ASN A 24 -8.05 -32.74 -8.14
C ASN A 24 -9.33 -32.42 -8.92
N ALA A 25 -10.49 -32.40 -8.26
CA ALA A 25 -11.74 -31.99 -8.89
C ALA A 25 -11.72 -30.50 -9.28
N ALA A 26 -11.21 -29.63 -8.42
CA ALA A 26 -11.03 -28.21 -8.73
C ALA A 26 -10.02 -28.00 -9.86
N GLN A 27 -8.89 -28.73 -9.89
CA GLN A 27 -7.92 -28.71 -10.98
C GLN A 27 -8.53 -29.19 -12.32
N ALA A 28 -9.35 -30.24 -12.29
CA ALA A 28 -10.05 -30.71 -13.48
C ALA A 28 -11.05 -29.68 -14.02
N ILE A 29 -11.76 -28.97 -13.15
CA ILE A 29 -12.68 -27.91 -13.52
C ILE A 29 -11.91 -26.74 -14.13
N VAL A 30 -10.85 -26.27 -13.48
CA VAL A 30 -9.98 -25.19 -13.96
C VAL A 30 -9.29 -25.57 -15.28
N GLY A 31 -8.75 -26.80 -15.37
CA GLY A 31 -8.14 -27.31 -16.60
C GLY A 31 -9.12 -27.39 -17.78
N ASN A 32 -10.36 -27.76 -17.52
CA ASN A 32 -11.41 -27.78 -18.54
C ASN A 32 -11.85 -26.37 -18.94
N TYR A 33 -11.87 -25.44 -17.97
CA TYR A 33 -12.18 -24.03 -18.23
C TYR A 33 -11.05 -23.37 -19.04
N ALA A 34 -9.79 -23.61 -18.69
CA ALA A 34 -8.63 -23.11 -19.42
C ALA A 34 -8.55 -23.67 -20.85
N LYS A 35 -8.96 -24.92 -21.08
CA LYS A 35 -9.05 -25.51 -22.43
C LYS A 35 -10.13 -24.83 -23.28
N LYS A 36 -11.22 -24.40 -22.66
CA LYS A 36 -12.35 -23.73 -23.34
C LYS A 36 -12.06 -22.26 -23.66
N TYR A 37 -11.35 -21.57 -22.77
CA TYR A 37 -11.02 -20.16 -22.89
C TYR A 37 -9.52 -20.01 -23.07
N ARG A 38 -9.04 -20.18 -24.30
CA ARG A 38 -7.63 -19.94 -24.62
C ARG A 38 -7.27 -18.47 -24.39
N LEU A 39 -6.14 -18.25 -23.73
CA LEU A 39 -5.59 -16.92 -23.63
C LEU A 39 -5.32 -16.34 -25.02
N PRO A 40 -5.54 -15.04 -25.21
CA PRO A 40 -5.25 -14.42 -26.47
C PRO A 40 -3.75 -14.53 -26.75
N THR A 41 -3.42 -15.08 -27.91
CA THR A 41 -2.04 -15.15 -28.42
C THR A 41 -1.66 -13.95 -29.28
N LEU A 42 -2.66 -13.16 -29.64
CA LEU A 42 -2.51 -11.97 -30.46
C LEU A 42 -2.87 -10.71 -29.67
N GLN A 43 -2.10 -9.69 -29.88
CA GLN A 43 -2.40 -8.32 -29.45
C GLN A 43 -3.56 -7.76 -30.28
N LEU A 44 -4.20 -6.68 -29.82
CA LEU A 44 -5.31 -6.03 -30.55
C LEU A 44 -4.89 -5.49 -31.95
N ASN A 45 -3.62 -5.27 -32.19
CA ASN A 45 -3.05 -4.86 -33.47
C ASN A 45 -2.72 -6.03 -34.40
N GLY A 46 -3.06 -7.27 -34.03
CA GLY A 46 -2.78 -8.48 -34.78
C GLY A 46 -1.38 -9.06 -34.65
N LYS A 47 -0.48 -8.44 -33.89
CA LYS A 47 0.85 -8.97 -33.61
C LYS A 47 0.79 -10.07 -32.55
N ASN A 48 1.73 -11.00 -32.61
CA ASN A 48 1.86 -12.02 -31.56
C ASN A 48 2.24 -11.38 -30.21
N ILE A 49 1.75 -11.96 -29.15
CA ILE A 49 2.22 -11.67 -27.79
C ILE A 49 3.54 -12.44 -27.65
N GLU A 50 4.66 -11.72 -27.60
CA GLU A 50 6.00 -12.31 -27.53
C GLU A 50 6.27 -12.98 -26.19
N THR A 51 5.75 -12.37 -25.13
CA THR A 51 5.92 -12.86 -23.74
C THR A 51 4.55 -12.88 -23.07
N PRO A 52 3.82 -14.00 -23.13
CA PRO A 52 2.55 -14.12 -22.40
C PRO A 52 2.81 -14.02 -20.90
N LEU A 53 1.89 -13.40 -20.18
CA LEU A 53 1.93 -13.37 -18.73
C LEU A 53 1.55 -14.76 -18.20
N GLU A 54 2.54 -15.54 -17.80
CA GLU A 54 2.33 -16.89 -17.27
C GLU A 54 1.99 -16.87 -15.78
N HIS A 55 2.63 -16.00 -15.04
CA HIS A 55 2.38 -15.78 -13.62
C HIS A 55 2.81 -14.37 -13.20
N THR A 56 2.25 -13.88 -12.09
CA THR A 56 2.70 -12.64 -11.47
C THR A 56 3.70 -12.97 -10.36
N PRO A 57 4.99 -12.63 -10.50
CA PRO A 57 5.95 -12.88 -9.45
C PRO A 57 5.61 -12.03 -8.21
N LEU A 58 5.80 -12.61 -7.03
CA LEU A 58 5.70 -11.87 -5.78
C LEU A 58 6.88 -10.89 -5.68
N TYR A 59 6.58 -9.66 -5.35
CA TYR A 59 7.62 -8.70 -5.01
C TYR A 59 8.09 -8.96 -3.57
N VAL A 60 9.31 -9.44 -3.43
CA VAL A 60 9.93 -9.69 -2.13
C VAL A 60 10.59 -8.40 -1.65
N ASN A 61 10.24 -7.97 -0.45
CA ASN A 61 10.83 -6.82 0.20
C ASN A 61 11.42 -7.25 1.55
N GLU A 62 12.74 -7.18 1.67
CA GLU A 62 13.43 -7.53 2.91
C GLU A 62 13.21 -6.44 3.96
N VAL A 63 12.86 -6.85 5.16
CA VAL A 63 12.72 -5.93 6.30
C VAL A 63 14.09 -5.66 6.92
N GLN A 64 14.28 -4.45 7.44
CA GLN A 64 15.49 -4.07 8.15
C GLN A 64 15.43 -4.54 9.61
N THR A 65 16.60 -4.67 10.23
CA THR A 65 16.78 -5.22 11.59
C THR A 65 15.84 -4.62 12.63
N TYR A 66 15.58 -3.32 12.57
CA TYR A 66 14.68 -2.65 13.52
C TYR A 66 13.24 -3.16 13.39
N GLN A 67 12.76 -3.25 12.17
CA GLN A 67 11.40 -3.71 11.87
C GLN A 67 11.27 -5.21 12.11
N GLU A 68 12.30 -6.00 11.78
CA GLU A 68 12.38 -7.43 12.00
C GLU A 68 12.28 -7.77 13.49
N ALA A 69 13.08 -7.12 14.34
CA ALA A 69 13.07 -7.35 15.79
C ALA A 69 11.69 -7.10 16.40
N VAL A 70 11.01 -6.04 16.01
CA VAL A 70 9.64 -5.76 16.47
C VAL A 70 8.65 -6.80 15.96
N TYR A 71 8.80 -7.23 14.70
CA TYR A 71 7.94 -8.25 14.11
C TYR A 71 8.07 -9.60 14.84
N GLU A 72 9.28 -10.01 15.19
CA GLU A 72 9.53 -11.24 15.98
C GLU A 72 8.88 -11.19 17.36
N VAL A 73 8.95 -10.04 18.04
CA VAL A 73 8.27 -9.84 19.33
C VAL A 73 6.77 -10.05 19.19
N ILE A 74 6.16 -9.47 18.14
CA ILE A 74 4.72 -9.63 17.89
C ILE A 74 4.35 -11.07 17.54
N LEU A 75 5.15 -11.74 16.71
CA LEU A 75 4.90 -13.13 16.33
C LEU A 75 4.93 -14.04 17.54
N LYS A 76 5.92 -13.87 18.43
CA LYS A 76 6.03 -14.67 19.66
C LYS A 76 4.81 -14.49 20.56
N LYS A 77 4.37 -13.24 20.79
CA LYS A 77 3.15 -12.98 21.54
C LYS A 77 1.93 -13.66 20.91
N THR A 78 1.80 -13.53 19.58
CA THR A 78 0.70 -14.14 18.84
C THR A 78 0.70 -15.67 19.02
N GLN A 79 1.87 -16.30 18.97
CA GLN A 79 2.03 -17.73 19.17
C GLN A 79 1.67 -18.14 20.61
N ASP A 80 2.15 -17.41 21.63
CA ASP A 80 1.82 -17.64 23.03
C ASP A 80 0.30 -17.54 23.31
N GLU A 81 -0.39 -16.61 22.64
CA GLU A 81 -1.85 -16.48 22.72
C GLU A 81 -2.58 -17.67 22.08
N MET A 82 -2.05 -18.20 20.98
CA MET A 82 -2.58 -19.41 20.32
C MET A 82 -2.41 -20.65 21.21
N ASP A 83 -1.21 -20.86 21.74
CA ASP A 83 -0.87 -22.01 22.56
C ASP A 83 -1.67 -22.04 23.89
N ASN A 84 -2.01 -20.86 24.42
CA ASN A 84 -2.83 -20.72 25.62
C ASN A 84 -4.36 -20.83 25.39
N GLY A 85 -4.79 -21.22 24.17
CA GLY A 85 -6.21 -21.44 23.84
C GLY A 85 -7.08 -20.18 23.86
N LYS A 86 -6.48 -19.00 23.79
CA LYS A 86 -7.19 -17.71 23.74
C LYS A 86 -7.78 -17.39 22.36
N VAL A 87 -7.63 -18.33 21.42
CA VAL A 87 -8.01 -18.13 20.02
C VAL A 87 -9.25 -18.95 19.69
N ASP A 88 -10.27 -18.27 19.23
CA ASP A 88 -11.48 -18.89 18.71
C ASP A 88 -11.30 -19.17 17.19
N TYR A 89 -11.16 -20.45 16.85
CA TYR A 89 -10.98 -20.91 15.46
C TYR A 89 -12.29 -21.08 14.69
N GLU A 90 -13.44 -20.92 15.33
CA GLU A 90 -14.75 -21.11 14.69
C GLU A 90 -15.09 -19.97 13.72
N ASP A 91 -14.50 -18.79 13.92
CA ASP A 91 -14.68 -17.63 13.02
C ASP A 91 -13.34 -17.20 12.39
N LEU A 92 -13.02 -17.80 11.25
CA LEU A 92 -11.77 -17.54 10.51
C LEU A 92 -11.60 -16.07 10.09
N ASP A 93 -12.70 -15.34 9.85
CA ASP A 93 -12.62 -13.93 9.50
C ASP A 93 -12.26 -13.05 10.69
N LYS A 94 -12.83 -13.33 11.85
CA LYS A 94 -12.46 -12.66 13.11
C LYS A 94 -11.07 -13.05 13.56
N PHE A 95 -10.70 -14.33 13.42
CA PHE A 95 -9.36 -14.84 13.67
C PHE A 95 -8.33 -14.10 12.81
N GLY A 96 -8.48 -14.10 11.48
CA GLY A 96 -7.58 -13.41 10.58
C GLY A 96 -7.46 -11.91 10.90
N PHE A 97 -8.56 -11.25 11.27
CA PHE A 97 -8.57 -9.84 11.62
C PHE A 97 -7.81 -9.55 12.92
N ARG A 98 -8.00 -10.35 13.96
CA ARG A 98 -7.37 -10.13 15.29
C ARG A 98 -5.89 -10.50 15.28
N MET A 99 -5.55 -11.63 14.68
CA MET A 99 -4.19 -12.20 14.75
C MET A 99 -3.24 -11.60 13.73
N LEU A 100 -3.74 -11.19 12.55
CA LEU A 100 -2.88 -10.66 11.50
C LEU A 100 -2.74 -9.13 11.53
N GLN A 101 -3.57 -8.42 12.28
CA GLN A 101 -3.53 -6.96 12.28
C GLN A 101 -2.19 -6.42 12.78
N SER A 102 -1.76 -6.80 13.98
CA SER A 102 -0.50 -6.30 14.55
C SER A 102 0.73 -6.71 13.73
N PRO A 103 0.86 -7.97 13.28
CA PRO A 103 1.92 -8.35 12.34
C PRO A 103 1.92 -7.52 11.04
N LEU A 104 0.76 -7.29 10.43
CA LEU A 104 0.66 -6.51 9.19
C LEU A 104 0.98 -5.03 9.41
N GLU A 105 0.55 -4.46 10.53
CA GLU A 105 0.89 -3.08 10.90
C GLU A 105 2.40 -2.92 11.16
N ALA A 106 3.04 -3.87 11.84
CA ALA A 106 4.48 -3.88 12.05
C ALA A 106 5.26 -4.01 10.75
N LEU A 107 4.83 -4.90 9.85
CA LEU A 107 5.41 -5.03 8.51
C LEU A 107 5.13 -3.81 7.62
N THR A 108 4.14 -2.98 7.97
CA THR A 108 3.91 -1.73 7.25
C THR A 108 4.81 -0.62 7.77
N MET A 109 4.83 -0.38 9.07
CA MET A 109 5.73 0.59 9.69
C MET A 109 5.84 0.39 11.20
N VAL A 110 7.06 0.45 11.70
CA VAL A 110 7.37 0.52 13.13
C VAL A 110 7.86 1.93 13.44
N TYR A 111 7.33 2.52 14.50
CA TYR A 111 7.71 3.87 14.93
C TYR A 111 8.79 3.82 16.01
N PRO A 112 9.76 4.76 16.01
CA PRO A 112 10.90 4.72 16.92
C PRO A 112 10.49 4.88 18.39
N ASN A 113 11.22 4.16 19.26
CA ASN A 113 11.12 4.25 20.70
C ASN A 113 12.43 3.82 21.37
N GLU A 114 12.79 4.45 22.48
CA GLU A 114 14.05 4.19 23.20
C GLU A 114 14.18 2.75 23.75
N ILE A 115 13.08 2.16 24.16
CA ILE A 115 13.07 0.79 24.67
C ILE A 115 13.24 -0.21 23.52
N ILE A 116 12.61 0.09 22.37
CA ILE A 116 12.82 -0.70 21.16
C ILE A 116 14.26 -0.57 20.67
N ASP A 117 14.86 0.66 20.68
CA ASP A 117 16.25 0.87 20.33
C ASP A 117 17.17 -0.01 21.17
N LYS A 118 17.02 0.00 22.49
CA LYS A 118 17.81 -0.81 23.41
C LYS A 118 17.63 -2.31 23.15
N TYR A 119 16.41 -2.75 22.86
CA TYR A 119 16.13 -4.13 22.55
C TYR A 119 16.80 -4.58 21.23
N VAL A 120 16.82 -3.71 20.22
CA VAL A 120 17.48 -3.99 18.95
C VAL A 120 19.00 -4.07 19.10
N GLU A 121 19.59 -3.20 19.96
CA GLU A 121 21.03 -3.22 20.24
C GLU A 121 21.45 -4.44 21.06
N GLU A 122 20.63 -4.83 22.05
CA GLU A 122 20.90 -5.96 22.96
C GLU A 122 19.67 -6.86 23.07
N PRO A 123 19.43 -7.75 22.09
CA PRO A 123 18.29 -8.65 22.12
C PRO A 123 18.31 -9.59 23.34
N GLN A 124 17.24 -9.60 24.11
CA GLN A 124 17.08 -10.46 25.27
C GLN A 124 16.39 -11.78 24.87
N SER A 125 16.75 -12.89 25.49
CA SER A 125 16.16 -14.21 25.23
C SER A 125 14.71 -14.34 25.68
N SER A 126 14.27 -13.48 26.62
CA SER A 126 12.89 -13.42 27.10
C SER A 126 12.29 -12.05 26.88
N HIS A 127 11.09 -12.01 26.34
CA HIS A 127 10.36 -10.77 26.08
C HIS A 127 9.51 -10.45 27.31
N SER A 128 9.66 -9.22 27.83
CA SER A 128 8.83 -8.77 28.95
C SER A 128 7.44 -8.34 28.47
N GLU A 129 6.43 -8.44 29.33
CA GLU A 129 5.09 -7.88 29.09
C GLU A 129 5.16 -6.37 28.75
N GLU A 130 6.12 -5.66 29.36
CA GLU A 130 6.37 -4.26 29.11
C GLU A 130 6.82 -4.02 27.64
N LEU A 131 7.74 -4.82 27.12
CA LEU A 131 8.20 -4.72 25.74
C LEU A 131 7.05 -4.95 24.76
N PHE A 132 6.20 -5.94 24.98
CA PHE A 132 5.01 -6.18 24.16
C PHE A 132 4.07 -4.96 24.16
N SER A 133 3.79 -4.39 25.31
CA SER A 133 2.93 -3.22 25.44
C SER A 133 3.49 -2.02 24.66
N ILE A 134 4.81 -1.81 24.72
CA ILE A 134 5.49 -0.73 24.00
C ILE A 134 5.45 -0.95 22.49
N VAL A 135 5.76 -2.16 22.04
CA VAL A 135 5.71 -2.51 20.63
C VAL A 135 4.33 -2.26 20.04
N GLU A 136 3.25 -2.70 20.71
CA GLU A 136 1.87 -2.47 20.26
C GLU A 136 1.49 -0.98 20.20
N GLN A 137 2.13 -0.14 21.00
CA GLN A 137 1.92 1.30 20.96
C GLN A 137 2.72 1.99 19.86
N HIS A 138 3.73 1.31 19.26
CA HIS A 138 4.62 1.90 18.25
C HIS A 138 4.42 1.31 16.86
N ILE A 139 3.26 0.68 16.61
CA ILE A 139 2.80 0.26 15.29
C ILE A 139 1.44 0.88 14.96
N GLY A 140 1.08 0.86 13.69
CA GLY A 140 -0.23 1.29 13.20
C GLY A 140 -0.61 2.71 13.63
N LYS A 141 -1.88 2.91 13.96
CA LYS A 141 -2.44 4.20 14.36
C LYS A 141 -1.77 4.79 15.61
N ARG A 142 -1.57 3.96 16.64
CA ARG A 142 -0.99 4.41 17.92
C ARG A 142 0.43 4.92 17.71
N GLY A 143 1.23 4.16 16.96
CA GLY A 143 2.60 4.53 16.66
C GLY A 143 2.71 5.86 15.92
N LEU A 144 1.85 6.09 14.92
CA LEU A 144 1.82 7.39 14.23
C LEU A 144 1.54 8.55 15.19
N TYR A 145 0.56 8.40 16.08
CA TYR A 145 0.21 9.47 17.01
C TYR A 145 1.18 9.63 18.19
N ASN A 146 2.04 8.65 18.42
CA ASN A 146 3.16 8.80 19.35
C ASN A 146 4.29 9.66 18.80
N VAL A 147 4.45 9.74 17.48
CA VAL A 147 5.54 10.50 16.84
C VAL A 147 5.09 11.81 16.18
N MET A 148 3.79 11.98 15.94
CA MET A 148 3.22 13.14 15.25
C MET A 148 2.20 13.88 16.11
N ASN A 149 2.22 15.21 16.01
CA ASN A 149 1.09 16.07 16.37
C ASN A 149 0.21 16.28 15.14
N PHE A 150 -1.08 16.50 15.35
CA PHE A 150 -2.04 16.84 14.28
C PHE A 150 -3.19 17.68 14.83
N VAL A 151 -3.83 18.44 13.94
CA VAL A 151 -5.03 19.19 14.29
C VAL A 151 -6.24 18.43 13.81
N ASP A 152 -7.15 18.10 14.73
CA ASP A 152 -8.48 17.56 14.44
C ASP A 152 -9.51 18.66 14.62
N ASP A 153 -10.00 19.22 13.50
CA ASP A 153 -11.02 20.29 13.55
C ASP A 153 -12.43 19.70 13.65
N THR A 154 -12.79 19.31 14.87
CA THR A 154 -14.10 18.73 15.19
C THR A 154 -15.27 19.71 15.13
N ARG A 155 -15.01 21.03 14.98
CA ARG A 155 -16.04 22.08 14.96
C ARG A 155 -16.76 22.20 13.63
N LYS A 156 -16.25 21.54 12.57
CA LYS A 156 -16.89 21.54 11.25
C LYS A 156 -17.80 20.33 11.09
N PRO A 157 -18.86 20.43 10.25
CA PRO A 157 -19.75 19.31 9.95
C PRO A 157 -19.02 18.08 9.41
N VAL A 158 -17.86 18.29 8.79
CA VAL A 158 -16.91 17.25 8.37
C VAL A 158 -15.55 17.60 8.97
N PRO A 159 -15.10 16.94 10.03
CA PRO A 159 -13.80 17.19 10.61
C PRO A 159 -12.70 16.83 9.60
N LEU A 160 -11.76 17.74 9.39
CA LEU A 160 -10.62 17.53 8.50
C LEU A 160 -9.37 17.34 9.34
N LYS A 161 -8.76 16.18 9.23
CA LYS A 161 -7.45 15.93 9.82
C LYS A 161 -6.37 16.50 8.93
N HIS A 162 -5.64 17.45 9.44
CA HIS A 162 -4.55 18.14 8.74
C HIS A 162 -3.51 18.69 9.72
N SER A 163 -2.52 19.41 9.19
CA SER A 163 -1.49 20.09 10.01
C SER A 163 -0.70 19.10 10.86
N TYR A 164 -0.28 17.99 10.24
CA TYR A 164 0.66 17.08 10.88
C TYR A 164 2.01 17.75 11.05
N SER A 165 2.62 17.56 12.20
CA SER A 165 3.98 17.95 12.50
C SER A 165 4.64 16.91 13.37
N TYR A 166 5.94 16.70 13.20
CA TYR A 166 6.68 15.82 14.11
C TYR A 166 6.69 16.41 15.52
N LYS A 167 6.65 15.55 16.50
CA LYS A 167 6.93 15.96 17.86
C LYS A 167 8.40 16.37 17.98
N PRO A 168 8.72 17.45 18.71
CA PRO A 168 10.10 17.96 18.79
C PRO A 168 11.11 16.92 19.27
N GLU A 169 10.74 16.14 20.29
CA GLU A 169 11.59 15.09 20.86
C GLU A 169 11.90 13.97 19.86
N ILE A 170 10.99 13.71 18.94
CA ILE A 170 11.20 12.71 17.87
C ILE A 170 12.21 13.24 16.85
N VAL A 171 12.07 14.50 16.45
CA VAL A 171 12.98 15.09 15.47
C VAL A 171 14.40 15.23 16.05
N GLU A 172 14.51 15.62 17.32
CA GLU A 172 15.80 15.76 18.00
C GLU A 172 16.56 14.44 18.05
N LYS A 173 15.88 13.34 18.36
CA LYS A 173 16.50 12.04 18.55
C LYS A 173 16.62 11.20 17.27
N TYR A 174 15.58 11.17 16.44
CA TYR A 174 15.45 10.25 15.32
C TYR A 174 15.43 10.95 13.95
N GLY A 175 15.33 12.27 13.94
CA GLY A 175 15.11 13.05 12.73
C GLY A 175 13.70 12.90 12.17
N PRO A 176 13.44 13.46 10.98
CA PRO A 176 12.17 13.29 10.27
C PRO A 176 12.06 11.85 9.74
N ILE A 177 11.32 11.00 10.43
CA ILE A 177 11.26 9.54 10.18
C ILE A 177 10.68 9.14 8.82
N PHE A 178 9.92 10.02 8.16
CA PHE A 178 9.40 9.78 6.81
C PHE A 178 10.38 10.24 5.72
N ARG A 179 11.52 10.86 6.07
CA ARG A 179 12.56 11.22 5.12
C ARG A 179 13.19 9.97 4.52
N GLU A 180 13.42 9.97 3.22
CA GLU A 180 13.80 8.83 2.40
C GLU A 180 15.02 8.05 2.95
N ASP A 181 16.03 8.76 3.46
CA ASP A 181 17.26 8.18 4.02
C ASP A 181 17.09 7.56 5.42
N VAL A 182 16.01 7.87 6.11
CA VAL A 182 15.69 7.36 7.45
C VAL A 182 14.56 6.32 7.39
N LEU A 183 13.64 6.50 6.44
CA LEU A 183 12.41 5.72 6.32
C LEU A 183 12.66 4.21 6.21
N GLU A 184 13.72 3.79 5.52
CA GLU A 184 14.02 2.37 5.29
C GLU A 184 14.19 1.61 6.60
N LYS A 185 14.80 2.24 7.63
CA LYS A 185 14.98 1.65 8.96
C LYS A 185 13.64 1.28 9.61
N TYR A 186 12.62 2.12 9.42
CA TYR A 186 11.33 1.99 10.11
C TYR A 186 10.24 1.38 9.24
N SER A 187 10.41 1.44 7.92
CA SER A 187 9.49 0.86 6.94
C SER A 187 10.20 0.60 5.62
N SER A 188 10.79 -0.57 5.46
CA SER A 188 11.34 -1.00 4.18
C SER A 188 10.28 -1.09 3.09
N LYS A 189 9.04 -1.44 3.45
CA LYS A 189 7.90 -1.51 2.53
C LYS A 189 7.52 -0.14 1.96
N ILE A 190 7.32 0.87 2.80
CA ILE A 190 6.98 2.23 2.34
C ILE A 190 8.17 2.81 1.57
N HIS A 191 9.40 2.61 2.03
CA HIS A 191 10.59 3.03 1.30
C HIS A 191 10.64 2.43 -0.12
N SER A 192 10.44 1.12 -0.27
CA SER A 192 10.37 0.46 -1.59
C SER A 192 9.25 1.01 -2.47
N ILE A 193 8.08 1.30 -1.91
CA ILE A 193 6.98 1.92 -2.65
C ILE A 193 7.39 3.31 -3.15
N ILE A 194 8.00 4.14 -2.32
CA ILE A 194 8.51 5.47 -2.70
C ILE A 194 9.52 5.36 -3.84
N GLN A 195 10.48 4.41 -3.76
CA GLN A 195 11.45 4.15 -4.83
C GLN A 195 10.76 3.75 -6.13
N SER A 196 9.75 2.88 -6.05
CA SER A 196 8.97 2.44 -7.22
C SER A 196 8.18 3.60 -7.83
N VAL A 197 7.56 4.44 -7.01
CA VAL A 197 6.82 5.63 -7.46
C VAL A 197 7.76 6.60 -8.19
N LYS A 198 8.95 6.85 -7.67
CA LYS A 198 9.96 7.72 -8.31
C LYS A 198 10.42 7.21 -9.67
N LYS A 199 10.48 5.91 -9.86
CA LYS A 199 10.87 5.26 -11.13
C LYS A 199 9.69 5.04 -12.08
N SER A 200 8.45 5.22 -11.63
CA SER A 200 7.25 4.87 -12.39
C SER A 200 6.97 5.84 -13.53
N THR A 201 6.35 5.32 -14.59
CA THR A 201 5.72 6.12 -15.63
C THR A 201 4.20 5.99 -15.52
N GLY A 202 3.48 7.12 -15.52
CA GLY A 202 2.01 7.12 -15.44
C GLY A 202 1.48 7.03 -14.00
N ILE A 203 0.26 6.54 -13.85
CA ILE A 203 -0.47 6.55 -12.59
C ILE A 203 -0.15 5.31 -11.78
N VAL A 204 0.15 5.50 -10.50
CA VAL A 204 0.41 4.44 -9.52
C VAL A 204 -0.77 4.34 -8.55
N MET A 205 -1.36 3.17 -8.42
CA MET A 205 -2.39 2.86 -7.43
C MET A 205 -1.76 2.14 -6.24
N ILE A 206 -2.03 2.62 -5.03
CA ILE A 206 -1.56 2.00 -3.80
C ILE A 206 -2.78 1.69 -2.94
N TYR A 207 -2.96 0.41 -2.65
CA TYR A 207 -4.05 -0.07 -1.81
C TYR A 207 -3.53 -0.48 -0.43
N THR A 208 -4.27 -0.08 0.60
CA THR A 208 -4.08 -0.57 1.97
C THR A 208 -5.43 -0.69 2.67
N GLN A 209 -5.58 -1.64 3.58
CA GLN A 209 -6.81 -1.78 4.39
C GLN A 209 -6.92 -0.67 5.43
N TYR A 210 -5.77 -0.20 5.93
CA TYR A 210 -5.67 0.70 7.07
C TYR A 210 -5.47 2.14 6.61
N ILE A 211 -6.25 3.06 7.18
CA ILE A 211 -6.08 4.50 6.87
C ILE A 211 -4.93 5.06 7.71
N ASP A 212 -5.06 5.02 9.04
CA ASP A 212 -4.07 5.63 9.94
C ASP A 212 -2.75 4.85 9.99
N GLY A 213 -2.79 3.51 9.89
CA GLY A 213 -1.60 2.64 9.92
C GLY A 213 -1.00 2.32 8.53
N GLY A 214 -1.64 2.76 7.44
CA GLY A 214 -1.21 2.43 6.08
C GLY A 214 -1.23 3.63 5.14
N ALA A 215 -2.40 4.12 4.73
CA ALA A 215 -2.51 5.18 3.75
C ALA A 215 -1.89 6.50 4.22
N LEU A 216 -2.05 6.83 5.49
CA LEU A 216 -1.54 8.07 6.07
C LEU A 216 -0.01 8.11 6.18
N PRO A 217 0.69 7.08 6.69
CA PRO A 217 2.15 7.03 6.64
C PRO A 217 2.72 7.14 5.23
N ILE A 218 2.09 6.47 4.24
CA ILE A 218 2.51 6.57 2.84
C ILE A 218 2.30 7.99 2.30
N ALA A 219 1.17 8.62 2.62
CA ALA A 219 0.89 9.99 2.21
C ALA A 219 1.88 11.00 2.83
N LEU A 220 2.23 10.82 4.11
CA LEU A 220 3.25 11.64 4.78
C LEU A 220 4.64 11.44 4.14
N ALA A 221 5.01 10.20 3.81
CA ALA A 221 6.26 9.93 3.11
C ALA A 221 6.30 10.55 1.70
N LEU A 222 5.18 10.56 0.97
CA LEU A 222 5.06 11.24 -0.32
C LEU A 222 5.22 12.77 -0.16
N GLU A 223 4.61 13.39 0.85
CA GLU A 223 4.78 14.82 1.09
C GLU A 223 6.19 15.16 1.57
N GLU A 224 6.84 14.28 2.34
CA GLU A 224 8.23 14.47 2.80
C GLU A 224 9.21 14.56 1.62
N ILE A 225 8.95 13.86 0.51
CA ILE A 225 9.79 13.92 -0.70
C ILE A 225 9.35 15.00 -1.71
N GLY A 226 8.29 15.78 -1.44
CA GLY A 226 7.88 16.92 -2.27
C GLY A 226 6.63 16.72 -3.14
N PHE A 227 5.86 15.66 -2.91
CA PHE A 227 4.51 15.56 -3.49
C PHE A 227 3.58 16.57 -2.83
N ALA A 228 2.56 17.00 -3.59
CA ALA A 228 1.44 17.74 -3.04
C ALA A 228 0.20 16.86 -2.98
N ARG A 229 -0.65 17.11 -1.99
CA ARG A 229 -1.96 16.47 -1.95
C ARG A 229 -2.91 17.12 -2.95
N TYR A 230 -3.62 16.29 -3.70
CA TYR A 230 -4.66 16.70 -4.62
C TYR A 230 -6.04 16.51 -3.99
N GLY A 231 -6.96 17.40 -4.30
CA GLY A 231 -8.39 17.26 -4.02
C GLY A 231 -9.17 18.36 -4.69
N THR A 232 -10.37 18.01 -5.17
CA THR A 232 -11.29 18.96 -5.82
C THR A 232 -12.00 19.87 -4.81
N SER A 233 -11.96 19.52 -3.52
CA SER A 233 -12.49 20.37 -2.47
C SER A 233 -11.50 21.48 -2.11
N SER A 234 -11.99 22.71 -1.95
CA SER A 234 -11.20 23.83 -1.44
C SER A 234 -10.70 23.62 0.00
N THR A 235 -11.29 22.64 0.71
CA THR A 235 -10.89 22.26 2.07
C THR A 235 -9.76 21.23 2.09
N THR A 236 -9.44 20.58 0.97
CA THR A 236 -8.34 19.64 0.89
C THR A 236 -7.00 20.38 0.98
N LYS A 237 -6.23 20.08 2.01
CA LYS A 237 -4.91 20.66 2.27
C LYS A 237 -3.87 19.56 2.35
N SER A 238 -2.59 19.93 2.21
CA SER A 238 -1.47 19.06 2.57
C SER A 238 -1.63 18.53 3.99
N LEU A 239 -1.11 17.34 4.23
CA LEU A 239 -1.11 16.73 5.57
C LEU A 239 -0.11 17.45 6.47
N PHE A 240 1.10 17.70 6.00
CA PHE A 240 2.05 18.51 6.74
C PHE A 240 1.62 19.98 6.81
N GLU A 241 1.83 20.58 7.97
CA GLU A 241 1.59 22.01 8.18
C GLU A 241 2.42 22.90 7.25
N LYS A 242 3.65 22.47 6.97
CA LYS A 242 4.60 23.17 6.08
C LYS A 242 5.20 22.18 5.07
N PRO A 243 5.45 22.62 3.82
CA PRO A 243 6.16 21.82 2.85
C PRO A 243 7.49 21.31 3.42
N ARG A 244 7.83 20.04 3.16
CA ARG A 244 9.00 19.37 3.72
C ARG A 244 10.18 19.38 2.76
N ALA A 245 9.93 19.34 1.46
CA ALA A 245 10.95 19.31 0.42
C ALA A 245 10.59 20.20 -0.77
N ASP A 246 11.56 20.39 -1.66
CA ASP A 246 11.36 21.07 -2.94
C ASP A 246 10.35 20.25 -3.78
N PRO A 247 9.34 20.89 -4.38
CA PRO A 247 8.31 20.19 -5.15
C PRO A 247 8.91 19.34 -6.28
N LEU A 248 8.47 18.08 -6.38
CA LEU A 248 8.88 17.17 -7.46
C LEU A 248 8.05 17.40 -8.72
N ASP A 249 8.71 17.29 -9.88
CA ASP A 249 8.02 17.29 -11.18
C ASP A 249 7.35 15.93 -11.44
N SER A 250 6.10 15.94 -11.89
CA SER A 250 5.29 14.74 -12.08
C SER A 250 5.80 13.78 -13.18
N LYS A 251 6.59 14.29 -14.13
CA LYS A 251 7.13 13.49 -15.24
C LYS A 251 8.50 12.91 -14.94
N THR A 252 9.39 13.78 -14.43
CA THR A 252 10.80 13.46 -14.27
C THR A 252 11.15 12.98 -12.88
N MET A 253 10.26 13.20 -11.90
CA MET A 253 10.48 12.98 -10.47
C MET A 253 11.72 13.73 -9.93
N LYS A 254 12.15 14.79 -10.62
CA LYS A 254 13.24 15.67 -10.17
C LYS A 254 12.68 16.84 -9.37
N PRO A 255 13.41 17.34 -8.36
CA PRO A 255 13.09 18.59 -7.69
C PRO A 255 12.99 19.76 -8.68
N ARG A 256 12.05 20.68 -8.45
CA ARG A 256 11.85 21.84 -9.34
C ARG A 256 13.12 22.64 -9.57
N ARG A 257 13.97 22.78 -8.55
CA ARG A 257 15.25 23.51 -8.64
C ARG A 257 16.22 22.88 -9.65
N GLU A 258 16.15 21.57 -9.89
CA GLU A 258 17.02 20.80 -10.77
C GLU A 258 16.54 20.75 -12.22
N LEU A 259 15.37 21.32 -12.53
CA LEU A 259 14.85 21.34 -13.88
C LEU A 259 15.50 22.43 -14.71
N GLU A 260 15.97 22.07 -15.90
CA GLU A 260 16.48 23.02 -16.91
C GLU A 260 15.37 23.97 -17.40
N ASN A 261 14.18 23.42 -17.65
CA ASN A 261 13.02 24.21 -18.07
C ASN A 261 11.91 24.20 -17.02
N LYS A 262 11.86 25.27 -16.22
CA LYS A 262 10.87 25.45 -15.14
C LYS A 262 9.47 25.80 -15.64
N THR A 263 9.31 26.20 -16.91
CA THR A 263 7.99 26.56 -17.46
C THR A 263 7.11 25.33 -17.69
N GLN A 264 7.69 24.17 -17.85
CA GLN A 264 6.96 22.90 -18.04
C GLN A 264 6.74 22.13 -16.73
N PHE A 265 7.17 22.69 -15.61
CA PHE A 265 7.02 22.06 -14.30
C PHE A 265 5.54 21.81 -13.98
N LYS A 266 5.23 20.59 -13.63
CA LYS A 266 3.95 20.17 -13.06
C LYS A 266 4.21 19.39 -11.78
N GLN A 267 3.82 19.95 -10.64
CA GLN A 267 4.06 19.31 -9.38
C GLN A 267 3.42 17.91 -9.31
N ALA A 268 4.20 16.93 -8.89
CA ALA A 268 3.72 15.59 -8.60
C ALA A 268 2.70 15.63 -7.47
N LYS A 269 1.54 14.99 -7.67
CA LYS A 269 0.44 15.00 -6.71
C LYS A 269 -0.05 13.60 -6.42
N TYR A 270 -0.51 13.40 -5.20
CA TYR A 270 -1.25 12.22 -4.80
C TYR A 270 -2.67 12.59 -4.38
N VAL A 271 -3.59 11.64 -4.50
CA VAL A 271 -4.96 11.75 -4.00
C VAL A 271 -5.26 10.60 -3.04
N MET A 272 -6.04 10.87 -2.01
CA MET A 272 -6.57 9.85 -1.12
C MET A 272 -8.04 9.62 -1.45
N ILE A 273 -8.40 8.36 -1.69
CA ILE A 273 -9.79 7.91 -1.88
C ILE A 273 -10.08 6.86 -0.80
N THR A 274 -10.60 7.33 0.31
CA THR A 274 -10.83 6.53 1.51
C THR A 274 -12.30 6.53 1.90
N GLY A 275 -12.70 5.67 2.84
CA GLY A 275 -14.03 5.73 3.45
C GLY A 275 -14.20 6.85 4.47
N ASP A 276 -13.11 7.49 4.89
CA ASP A 276 -13.13 8.57 5.87
C ASP A 276 -13.21 9.94 5.18
N LYS A 277 -14.33 10.64 5.39
CA LYS A 277 -14.56 11.98 4.83
C LYS A 277 -13.61 13.05 5.37
N ALA A 278 -12.97 12.81 6.52
CA ALA A 278 -11.93 13.70 7.04
C ALA A 278 -10.69 13.74 6.14
N PHE A 279 -10.39 12.63 5.45
CA PHE A 279 -9.28 12.56 4.50
C PHE A 279 -9.72 12.68 3.03
N SER A 280 -10.93 12.25 2.68
CA SER A 280 -11.37 12.23 1.28
C SER A 280 -12.82 12.67 1.15
N PRO A 281 -13.10 13.99 1.26
CA PRO A 281 -14.47 14.52 1.28
C PRO A 281 -15.19 14.45 -0.08
N GLN A 282 -14.47 14.28 -1.19
CA GLN A 282 -15.02 14.39 -2.56
C GLN A 282 -14.59 13.23 -3.47
N ASN A 283 -14.58 12.00 -2.97
CA ASN A 283 -14.11 10.81 -3.69
C ASN A 283 -14.56 10.72 -5.15
N THR A 284 -15.85 10.93 -5.41
CA THR A 284 -16.40 10.82 -6.78
C THR A 284 -15.83 11.88 -7.72
N LYS A 285 -15.63 13.11 -7.25
CA LYS A 285 -15.05 14.19 -8.05
C LYS A 285 -13.56 13.95 -8.26
N ASP A 286 -12.85 13.56 -7.21
CA ASP A 286 -11.43 13.27 -7.26
C ASP A 286 -11.15 12.09 -8.21
N LEU A 287 -11.99 11.04 -8.19
CA LEU A 287 -11.90 9.93 -9.14
C LEU A 287 -12.08 10.38 -10.60
N LYS A 288 -13.04 11.27 -10.88
CA LYS A 288 -13.23 11.80 -12.24
C LYS A 288 -11.97 12.52 -12.74
N GLU A 289 -11.30 13.29 -11.88
CA GLU A 289 -10.07 13.97 -12.24
C GLU A 289 -8.91 12.99 -12.47
N VAL A 290 -8.78 11.95 -11.65
CA VAL A 290 -7.78 10.90 -11.84
C VAL A 290 -7.96 10.19 -13.19
N THR A 291 -9.22 9.90 -13.57
CA THR A 291 -9.54 9.12 -14.78
C THR A 291 -9.66 9.94 -16.07
N ARG A 292 -9.43 11.25 -16.01
CA ARG A 292 -9.44 12.13 -17.20
C ARG A 292 -8.35 11.76 -18.18
N VAL A 293 -8.61 12.04 -19.47
CA VAL A 293 -7.65 11.79 -20.57
C VAL A 293 -6.35 12.55 -20.35
N GLU A 294 -6.44 13.78 -19.84
CA GLU A 294 -5.31 14.65 -19.55
C GLU A 294 -4.39 14.09 -18.45
N ASN A 295 -4.92 13.18 -17.63
CA ASN A 295 -4.15 12.51 -16.59
C ASN A 295 -3.62 11.14 -16.98
N LYS A 296 -3.78 10.69 -18.22
CA LYS A 296 -3.37 9.34 -18.66
C LYS A 296 -1.91 8.99 -18.39
N ASN A 297 -1.05 9.99 -18.23
CA ASN A 297 0.36 9.83 -17.90
C ASN A 297 0.69 10.23 -16.45
N GLY A 298 -0.31 10.47 -15.60
CA GLY A 298 -0.10 10.86 -14.20
C GLY A 298 0.39 12.31 -14.01
N GLU A 299 0.13 13.21 -14.97
CA GLU A 299 0.62 14.59 -14.90
C GLU A 299 -0.20 15.48 -13.95
N LEU A 300 -1.47 15.15 -13.70
CA LEU A 300 -2.33 15.86 -12.75
C LEU A 300 -2.29 15.19 -11.37
N VAL A 301 -2.44 13.85 -11.37
CA VAL A 301 -2.39 13.02 -10.18
C VAL A 301 -1.55 11.79 -10.51
N LYS A 302 -0.41 11.66 -9.86
CA LYS A 302 0.56 10.59 -10.07
C LYS A 302 0.24 9.36 -9.24
N VAL A 303 -0.16 9.56 -7.97
CA VAL A 303 -0.40 8.48 -7.02
C VAL A 303 -1.83 8.53 -6.51
N VAL A 304 -2.48 7.38 -6.49
CA VAL A 304 -3.82 7.18 -5.92
C VAL A 304 -3.72 6.24 -4.74
N LEU A 305 -3.92 6.78 -3.54
CA LEU A 305 -4.01 6.00 -2.31
C LEU A 305 -5.47 5.61 -2.08
N ILE A 306 -5.75 4.32 -2.04
CA ILE A 306 -7.11 3.82 -1.81
C ILE A 306 -7.16 2.95 -0.55
N SER A 307 -8.21 3.11 0.25
CA SER A 307 -8.49 2.22 1.37
C SER A 307 -9.59 1.22 1.02
N ARG A 308 -9.77 0.20 1.88
CA ARG A 308 -10.82 -0.82 1.72
C ARG A 308 -12.19 -0.19 1.46
N ALA A 309 -12.64 0.72 2.33
CA ALA A 309 -13.94 1.35 2.23
C ALA A 309 -14.05 2.32 1.05
N GLY A 310 -12.93 2.92 0.63
CA GLY A 310 -12.88 3.80 -0.54
C GLY A 310 -12.82 3.08 -1.87
N SER A 311 -12.53 1.77 -1.88
CA SER A 311 -12.30 1.01 -3.12
C SER A 311 -13.58 0.48 -3.78
N GLU A 312 -14.71 0.42 -3.08
CA GLU A 312 -15.95 -0.17 -3.58
C GLU A 312 -16.56 0.66 -4.72
N GLY A 313 -16.93 0.00 -5.81
CA GLY A 313 -17.60 0.63 -6.96
C GLY A 313 -16.71 1.53 -7.83
N LEU A 314 -15.39 1.61 -7.59
CA LEU A 314 -14.49 2.46 -8.35
C LEU A 314 -13.89 1.75 -9.55
N ASP A 315 -13.75 2.50 -10.64
CA ASP A 315 -13.06 2.10 -11.87
C ASP A 315 -11.95 3.09 -12.19
N PHE A 316 -10.72 2.59 -12.19
CA PHE A 316 -9.57 3.39 -12.58
C PHE A 316 -9.20 3.13 -14.05
N LYS A 317 -8.57 4.14 -14.66
CA LYS A 317 -8.07 4.05 -16.04
C LYS A 317 -6.60 4.42 -16.06
N ASN A 318 -5.86 3.80 -16.99
CA ASN A 318 -4.45 4.10 -17.25
C ASN A 318 -3.52 3.86 -16.05
N ILE A 319 -3.88 2.97 -15.13
CA ILE A 319 -3.01 2.56 -14.02
C ILE A 319 -1.81 1.78 -14.58
N ARG A 320 -0.59 2.14 -14.15
CA ARG A 320 0.65 1.50 -14.61
C ARG A 320 1.29 0.61 -13.57
N GLN A 321 1.03 0.88 -12.29
CA GLN A 321 1.50 0.06 -11.19
C GLN A 321 0.40 -0.04 -10.14
N ILE A 322 0.33 -1.19 -9.50
CA ILE A 322 -0.57 -1.45 -8.38
C ILE A 322 0.28 -2.00 -7.24
N HIS A 323 0.27 -1.32 -6.11
CA HIS A 323 0.89 -1.77 -4.88
C HIS A 323 -0.19 -2.17 -3.89
N ILE A 324 -0.14 -3.41 -3.42
CA ILE A 324 -1.00 -3.93 -2.35
C ILE A 324 -0.13 -4.03 -1.11
N VAL A 325 -0.29 -3.08 -0.18
CA VAL A 325 0.58 -2.89 0.98
C VAL A 325 0.42 -4.02 1.99
N ASP A 326 -0.83 -4.40 2.24
CA ASP A 326 -1.25 -5.40 3.21
C ASP A 326 -2.10 -6.47 2.48
N PRO A 327 -1.45 -7.45 1.83
CA PRO A 327 -2.16 -8.52 1.15
C PRO A 327 -2.92 -9.37 2.18
N TRP A 328 -4.14 -9.73 1.83
CA TRP A 328 -5.00 -10.54 2.69
C TRP A 328 -4.81 -12.03 2.36
N TYR A 329 -5.09 -12.90 3.33
CA TYR A 329 -5.05 -14.35 3.13
C TYR A 329 -6.04 -14.84 2.05
N ASN A 330 -7.08 -14.06 1.76
CA ASN A 330 -8.08 -14.37 0.74
C ASN A 330 -7.69 -13.72 -0.60
N THR A 331 -7.28 -14.53 -1.56
CA THR A 331 -6.86 -14.10 -2.91
C THR A 331 -7.96 -13.37 -3.68
N ASN A 332 -9.24 -13.69 -3.47
CA ASN A 332 -10.35 -13.02 -4.14
C ASN A 332 -10.35 -11.51 -3.90
N ARG A 333 -9.95 -11.09 -2.69
CA ARG A 333 -9.83 -9.67 -2.37
C ARG A 333 -8.69 -9.02 -3.16
N ILE A 334 -7.55 -9.69 -3.26
CA ILE A 334 -6.39 -9.22 -4.03
C ILE A 334 -6.80 -9.06 -5.50
N GLU A 335 -7.47 -10.06 -6.07
CA GLU A 335 -7.99 -10.01 -7.45
C GLU A 335 -8.98 -8.87 -7.67
N GLN A 336 -9.88 -8.62 -6.72
CA GLN A 336 -10.81 -7.50 -6.78
C GLN A 336 -10.09 -6.16 -6.82
N ILE A 337 -9.00 -6.00 -6.05
CA ILE A 337 -8.19 -4.78 -6.04
C ILE A 337 -7.47 -4.61 -7.38
N ILE A 338 -6.82 -5.66 -7.86
CA ILE A 338 -6.16 -5.67 -9.18
C ILE A 338 -7.18 -5.33 -10.26
N GLY A 339 -8.37 -5.95 -10.20
CA GLY A 339 -9.47 -5.69 -11.13
C GLY A 339 -9.98 -4.25 -11.16
N ARG A 340 -9.67 -3.41 -10.14
CA ARG A 340 -9.99 -1.97 -10.18
C ARG A 340 -9.12 -1.18 -11.15
N GLY A 341 -7.86 -1.59 -11.31
CA GLY A 341 -6.90 -0.91 -12.21
C GLY A 341 -6.72 -1.63 -13.55
N VAL A 342 -7.02 -2.94 -13.62
CA VAL A 342 -6.83 -3.78 -14.81
C VAL A 342 -8.18 -4.31 -15.28
N ARG A 343 -8.84 -3.56 -16.14
CA ARG A 343 -10.11 -3.95 -16.76
C ARG A 343 -10.02 -3.90 -18.28
N ASN A 344 -10.95 -4.59 -18.93
CA ASN A 344 -11.09 -4.45 -20.37
C ASN A 344 -11.21 -2.96 -20.76
N LEU A 345 -10.45 -2.53 -21.74
CA LEU A 345 -10.41 -1.16 -22.26
C LEU A 345 -9.91 -0.09 -21.27
N SER A 346 -9.40 -0.44 -20.11
CA SER A 346 -8.91 0.54 -19.11
C SER A 346 -7.69 1.33 -19.59
N HIS A 347 -6.94 0.82 -20.57
CA HIS A 347 -5.72 1.44 -21.10
C HIS A 347 -5.85 1.94 -22.55
N CYS A 348 -7.06 1.99 -23.13
CA CYS A 348 -7.28 2.36 -24.52
C CYS A 348 -6.82 3.79 -24.90
N MET A 349 -6.71 4.68 -23.90
CA MET A 349 -6.24 6.06 -24.11
C MET A 349 -4.72 6.15 -24.28
N LEU A 350 -4.00 5.06 -24.04
CA LEU A 350 -2.56 5.01 -24.18
C LEU A 350 -2.18 4.50 -25.55
N PRO A 351 -1.03 4.94 -26.10
CA PRO A 351 -0.41 4.29 -27.25
C PRO A 351 -0.22 2.80 -26.97
N PHE A 352 -0.30 1.98 -28.01
CA PHE A 352 -0.29 0.53 -27.86
C PHE A 352 0.97 0.02 -27.12
N GLU A 353 2.12 0.62 -27.38
CA GLU A 353 3.42 0.27 -26.77
C GLU A 353 3.50 0.62 -25.27
N LYS A 354 2.48 1.31 -24.75
CA LYS A 354 2.41 1.76 -23.34
C LYS A 354 1.20 1.19 -22.58
N ARG A 355 0.52 0.23 -23.19
CA ARG A 355 -0.66 -0.41 -22.58
C ARG A 355 -0.30 -1.50 -21.58
#